data_a9f97874e0511bdb2efded19c15a79f2
#
_entry.id   a9f97874e0511bdb2efded19c15a79f2
#
_cell.length_a   1.000
_cell.length_b   1.000
_cell.length_c   1.000
_cell.angle_alpha   90.00
_cell.angle_beta   90.00
_cell.angle_gamma   90.00
#
_symmetry.space_group_name_H-M   'P 1'
#
loop_
_entity.id
_entity.type
_entity.pdbx_description
1 polymer ?
#
loop_
_entity_poly.entity_id
_entity_poly.type
_entity_poly.pdbx_seq_one_letter_code
_entity_poly.pdbx_strand_id
1 'polypeptide(L)'
;MCIRDSLVREWEDGPDMEIPNSEWCFARQVRGELTADNEYIYMAAGFQAGKIYNVIYEAKNPVLTGASLLSVRDVGSWLKYGEKDSPISGGADFAYAYGISQTGRLLRSYLYFGMNLDESGRRVYDGLLPHVAGGRRGDFNHRFGQPS
;
A
#
# COMPACT_ATOMS: atom_id res chain seq x y z
N MET A 1 12.61 11.57 11.98
CA MET A 1 12.10 10.26 12.42
C MET A 1 12.58 9.98 13.83
N CYS A 2 11.72 9.43 14.67
CA CYS A 2 12.11 8.97 16.00
C CYS A 2 12.14 7.45 15.97
N ILE A 3 13.24 6.85 16.39
CA ILE A 3 13.37 5.41 16.54
C ILE A 3 12.62 5.01 17.80
N ARG A 4 11.78 3.98 17.74
CA ARG A 4 11.16 3.39 18.95
C ARG A 4 11.85 2.09 19.29
N ASP A 5 11.68 1.06 18.47
CA ASP A 5 12.21 -0.27 18.76
C ASP A 5 12.61 -0.96 17.46
N SER A 6 13.50 -1.93 17.54
CA SER A 6 13.78 -2.85 16.46
C SER A 6 13.90 -4.26 17.00
N LEU A 7 13.30 -5.17 16.25
CA LEU A 7 13.20 -6.57 16.64
C LEU A 7 13.78 -7.45 15.53
N VAL A 8 14.42 -8.54 15.92
CA VAL A 8 14.88 -9.57 14.99
C VAL A 8 14.35 -10.92 15.43
N ARG A 9 13.97 -11.76 14.46
CA ARG A 9 13.56 -13.15 14.68
C ARG A 9 14.13 -14.06 13.60
N GLU A 10 14.25 -15.33 13.93
CA GLU A 10 14.84 -16.34 13.05
C GLU A 10 13.85 -16.93 12.04
N TRP A 11 12.54 -16.95 12.36
CA TRP A 11 11.46 -17.43 11.49
C TRP A 11 10.16 -16.67 11.80
N GLU A 12 9.16 -16.82 10.95
CA GLU A 12 7.92 -16.01 10.98
C GLU A 12 7.22 -16.02 12.34
N ASP A 13 7.11 -17.17 12.99
CA ASP A 13 6.50 -17.33 14.31
C ASP A 13 7.54 -17.44 15.44
N GLY A 14 8.78 -17.07 15.18
CA GLY A 14 9.87 -17.11 16.14
C GLY A 14 9.76 -16.01 17.21
N PRO A 15 10.43 -16.18 18.35
CA PRO A 15 10.45 -15.13 19.37
C PRO A 15 11.18 -13.89 18.86
N ASP A 16 10.60 -12.74 19.15
CA ASP A 16 11.25 -11.46 18.89
C ASP A 16 12.41 -11.23 19.86
N MET A 17 13.56 -10.86 19.33
CA MET A 17 14.72 -10.40 20.07
C MET A 17 14.92 -8.92 19.81
N GLU A 18 14.99 -8.12 20.86
CA GLU A 18 15.20 -6.67 20.74
C GLU A 18 16.61 -6.35 20.28
N ILE A 19 16.72 -5.42 19.34
CA ILE A 19 17.99 -4.81 18.91
C ILE A 19 18.07 -3.43 19.57
N PRO A 20 19.07 -3.18 20.43
CA PRO A 20 19.23 -1.90 21.08
C PRO A 20 19.32 -0.74 20.08
N ASN A 21 18.68 0.39 20.40
CA ASN A 21 18.69 1.59 19.54
C ASN A 21 20.09 2.16 19.29
N SER A 22 21.08 1.77 20.11
CA SER A 22 22.49 2.14 19.91
C SER A 22 23.18 1.36 18.79
N GLU A 23 22.61 0.24 18.35
CA GLU A 23 23.23 -0.65 17.35
C GLU A 23 22.82 -0.35 15.92
N TRP A 24 21.82 0.50 15.72
CA TRP A 24 21.32 0.87 14.42
C TRP A 24 20.87 2.34 14.34
N CYS A 25 20.84 2.89 13.13
CA CYS A 25 20.38 4.26 12.90
C CYS A 25 19.82 4.44 11.49
N PHE A 26 19.09 5.53 11.27
CA PHE A 26 18.73 5.98 9.93
C PHE A 26 19.94 6.66 9.29
N ALA A 27 20.66 5.93 8.45
CA ALA A 27 21.85 6.39 7.77
C ALA A 27 22.15 5.57 6.53
N ARG A 28 22.88 6.17 5.61
CA ARG A 28 23.42 5.54 4.42
C ARG A 28 24.96 5.55 4.47
N GLN A 29 25.57 4.42 4.16
CA GLN A 29 27.02 4.34 4.00
C GLN A 29 27.39 4.52 2.52
N VAL A 30 28.18 5.55 2.21
CA VAL A 30 28.68 5.84 0.87
C VAL A 30 30.18 5.96 0.92
N ARG A 31 30.88 5.10 0.20
CA ARG A 31 32.37 5.07 0.13
C ARG A 31 33.04 5.00 1.50
N GLY A 32 32.44 4.31 2.45
CA GLY A 32 32.96 4.15 3.80
C GLY A 32 32.54 5.25 4.80
N GLU A 33 31.95 6.33 4.34
CA GLU A 33 31.43 7.39 5.21
C GLU A 33 29.94 7.17 5.52
N LEU A 34 29.56 7.37 6.78
CA LEU A 34 28.20 7.24 7.25
C LEU A 34 27.53 8.63 7.29
N THR A 35 26.48 8.79 6.50
CA THR A 35 25.70 10.02 6.41
C THR A 35 24.26 9.76 6.88
N ALA A 36 23.70 10.65 7.71
CA ALA A 36 22.31 10.55 8.12
C ALA A 36 21.37 10.60 6.91
N ASP A 37 20.51 9.59 6.79
CA ASP A 37 19.59 9.44 5.67
C ASP A 37 18.31 8.71 6.13
N ASN A 38 17.18 9.34 5.98
CA ASN A 38 15.89 8.82 6.46
C ASN A 38 15.31 7.69 5.58
N GLU A 39 15.92 7.40 4.45
CA GLU A 39 15.47 6.34 3.53
C GLU A 39 16.24 5.03 3.71
N TYR A 40 17.30 5.04 4.52
CA TYR A 40 18.15 3.89 4.75
C TYR A 40 18.32 3.58 6.22
N ILE A 41 18.51 2.29 6.50
CA ILE A 41 18.83 1.78 7.84
C ILE A 41 20.24 1.25 7.80
N TYR A 42 21.05 1.70 8.73
CA TYR A 42 22.41 1.22 8.94
C TYR A 42 22.50 0.49 10.28
N MET A 43 23.10 -0.67 10.27
CA MET A 43 23.47 -1.46 11.44
C MET A 43 24.92 -1.89 11.30
N ALA A 44 25.77 -1.55 12.28
CA ALA A 44 27.23 -1.81 12.20
C ALA A 44 27.57 -3.30 12.08
N ALA A 45 26.81 -4.16 12.75
CA ALA A 45 26.91 -5.62 12.65
C ALA A 45 26.42 -6.20 11.33
N GLY A 46 25.73 -5.40 10.50
CA GLY A 46 25.07 -5.83 9.28
C GLY A 46 23.79 -6.65 9.52
N PHE A 47 23.04 -6.87 8.45
CA PHE A 47 21.86 -7.73 8.47
C PHE A 47 22.27 -9.16 8.16
N GLN A 48 21.84 -10.11 8.99
CA GLN A 48 22.14 -11.52 8.79
C GLN A 48 21.13 -12.15 7.82
N ALA A 49 21.64 -12.89 6.84
CA ALA A 49 20.79 -13.62 5.91
C ALA A 49 19.91 -14.66 6.65
N GLY A 50 18.67 -14.81 6.22
CA GLY A 50 17.72 -15.76 6.81
C GLY A 50 17.01 -15.26 8.08
N LYS A 51 17.28 -14.06 8.54
CA LYS A 51 16.55 -13.45 9.67
C LYS A 51 15.52 -12.42 9.20
N ILE A 52 14.47 -12.23 10.00
CA ILE A 52 13.43 -11.25 9.78
C ILE A 52 13.66 -10.07 10.72
N TYR A 53 13.76 -8.87 10.17
CA TYR A 53 13.96 -7.63 10.93
C TYR A 53 12.71 -6.76 10.86
N ASN A 54 12.18 -6.39 12.02
CA ASN A 54 11.08 -5.43 12.16
C ASN A 54 11.63 -4.13 12.71
N VAL A 55 11.43 -3.05 11.98
CA VAL A 55 11.85 -1.70 12.38
C VAL A 55 10.63 -0.89 12.74
N ILE A 56 10.56 -0.43 13.99
CA ILE A 56 9.45 0.34 14.52
C ILE A 56 9.91 1.78 14.72
N TYR A 57 9.28 2.71 14.00
CA TYR A 57 9.68 4.11 14.02
C TYR A 57 8.49 5.05 13.87
N GLU A 58 8.67 6.29 14.25
CA GLU A 58 7.68 7.36 14.09
C GLU A 58 8.06 8.25 12.91
N ALA A 59 7.21 8.29 11.89
CA ALA A 59 7.40 9.11 10.71
C ALA A 59 6.76 10.49 10.87
N LYS A 60 7.44 11.54 10.38
CA LYS A 60 6.86 12.87 10.24
C LYS A 60 6.35 13.09 8.83
N ASN A 61 5.27 13.87 8.70
CA ASN A 61 4.70 14.27 7.41
C ASN A 61 4.47 13.09 6.47
N PRO A 62 3.73 12.06 6.88
CA PRO A 62 3.50 10.91 6.04
C PRO A 62 2.74 11.33 4.78
N VAL A 63 3.12 10.77 3.64
CA VAL A 63 2.38 10.96 2.39
C VAL A 63 0.95 10.44 2.52
N LEU A 64 0.03 11.02 1.76
CA LEU A 64 -1.34 10.54 1.69
C LEU A 64 -1.35 9.14 1.05
N THR A 65 -1.95 8.18 1.73
CA THR A 65 -2.13 6.80 1.25
C THR A 65 -3.57 6.35 1.47
N GLY A 66 -3.96 5.22 0.88
CA GLY A 66 -5.33 4.67 1.01
C GLY A 66 -6.31 5.16 -0.05
N ALA A 67 -5.91 6.07 -0.94
CA ALA A 67 -6.79 6.67 -1.94
C ALA A 67 -6.94 5.84 -3.24
N SER A 68 -6.25 4.70 -3.40
CA SER A 68 -6.25 3.94 -4.65
C SER A 68 -7.63 3.44 -5.07
N LEU A 69 -8.44 2.97 -4.12
CA LEU A 69 -9.81 2.52 -4.40
C LEU A 69 -10.73 3.70 -4.77
N LEU A 70 -10.53 4.86 -4.13
CA LEU A 70 -11.24 6.09 -4.48
C LEU A 70 -10.89 6.53 -5.90
N SER A 71 -9.62 6.48 -6.30
CA SER A 71 -9.19 6.82 -7.65
C SER A 71 -9.87 5.94 -8.71
N VAL A 72 -9.99 4.64 -8.44
CA VAL A 72 -10.71 3.70 -9.33
C VAL A 72 -12.20 4.09 -9.43
N ARG A 73 -12.84 4.45 -8.32
CA ARG A 73 -14.22 4.95 -8.29
C ARG A 73 -14.37 6.23 -9.09
N ASP A 74 -13.53 7.21 -8.80
CA ASP A 74 -13.69 8.55 -9.33
C ASP A 74 -13.42 8.61 -10.83
N VAL A 75 -12.45 7.85 -11.33
CA VAL A 75 -12.22 7.69 -12.78
C VAL A 75 -13.43 7.05 -13.45
N GLY A 76 -14.00 5.98 -12.90
CA GLY A 76 -15.20 5.35 -13.44
C GLY A 76 -16.42 6.28 -13.42
N SER A 77 -16.61 7.03 -12.34
CA SER A 77 -17.66 8.04 -12.22
C SER A 77 -17.49 9.17 -13.24
N TRP A 78 -16.25 9.66 -13.40
CA TRP A 78 -15.95 10.70 -14.38
C TRP A 78 -16.20 10.25 -15.82
N LEU A 79 -15.85 9.02 -16.18
CA LEU A 79 -16.13 8.47 -17.51
C LEU A 79 -17.63 8.39 -17.83
N LYS A 80 -18.47 8.10 -16.83
CA LYS A 80 -19.93 7.98 -17.01
C LYS A 80 -20.69 9.30 -16.85
N TYR A 81 -20.31 10.08 -15.85
CA TYR A 81 -21.11 11.19 -15.35
C TYR A 81 -20.37 12.54 -15.33
N GLY A 82 -19.10 12.56 -15.74
CA GLY A 82 -18.31 13.79 -15.75
C GLY A 82 -18.87 14.83 -16.71
N GLU A 83 -18.54 16.09 -16.45
CA GLU A 83 -18.79 17.16 -17.38
C GLU A 83 -17.98 16.94 -18.66
N LYS A 84 -18.44 17.45 -19.78
CA LYS A 84 -17.76 17.28 -21.09
C LYS A 84 -16.52 18.22 -21.22
N ASP A 85 -15.64 18.12 -20.24
CA ASP A 85 -14.36 18.82 -20.19
C ASP A 85 -13.25 18.10 -20.99
N SER A 86 -13.50 16.86 -21.40
CA SER A 86 -12.64 16.08 -22.27
C SER A 86 -13.45 15.20 -23.23
N PRO A 87 -12.85 14.69 -24.32
CA PRO A 87 -13.56 13.84 -25.29
C PRO A 87 -14.15 12.55 -24.73
N ILE A 88 -13.65 12.07 -23.59
CA ILE A 88 -14.07 10.80 -22.97
C ILE A 88 -14.91 10.99 -21.69
N SER A 89 -14.97 12.21 -21.15
CA SER A 89 -15.73 12.52 -19.94
C SER A 89 -17.23 12.48 -20.21
N GLY A 90 -17.98 11.78 -19.37
CA GLY A 90 -19.44 11.64 -19.53
C GLY A 90 -19.87 10.97 -20.84
N GLY A 91 -18.97 10.21 -21.49
CA GLY A 91 -19.22 9.57 -22.78
C GLY A 91 -19.59 8.09 -22.71
N ALA A 92 -19.55 7.48 -21.52
CA ALA A 92 -19.83 6.07 -21.34
C ALA A 92 -21.21 5.83 -20.74
N ASP A 93 -22.08 5.11 -21.44
CA ASP A 93 -23.38 4.66 -20.90
C ASP A 93 -23.21 3.54 -19.88
N PHE A 94 -22.24 2.66 -20.10
CA PHE A 94 -21.90 1.52 -19.23
C PHE A 94 -20.41 1.47 -18.94
N ALA A 95 -20.07 1.06 -17.72
CA ALA A 95 -18.69 0.82 -17.30
C ALA A 95 -18.55 -0.57 -16.66
N TYR A 96 -17.53 -1.31 -17.08
CA TYR A 96 -17.21 -2.62 -16.54
C TYR A 96 -15.77 -2.65 -16.06
N ALA A 97 -15.54 -3.23 -14.87
CA ALA A 97 -14.20 -3.41 -14.34
C ALA A 97 -13.83 -4.90 -14.39
N TYR A 98 -12.67 -5.20 -14.96
CA TYR A 98 -12.11 -6.55 -15.03
C TYR A 98 -10.74 -6.58 -14.36
N GLY A 99 -10.52 -7.57 -13.50
CA GLY A 99 -9.24 -7.74 -12.81
C GLY A 99 -8.88 -9.21 -12.64
N ILE A 100 -7.60 -9.54 -12.85
CA ILE A 100 -7.07 -10.90 -12.74
C ILE A 100 -6.11 -10.96 -11.56
N SER A 101 -6.15 -12.04 -10.76
CA SER A 101 -5.24 -12.31 -9.65
C SER A 101 -5.22 -11.13 -8.66
N GLN A 102 -4.12 -10.41 -8.51
CA GLN A 102 -4.00 -9.28 -7.60
C GLN A 102 -5.00 -8.15 -7.93
N THR A 103 -5.20 -7.81 -9.21
CA THR A 103 -6.20 -6.83 -9.60
C THR A 103 -7.63 -7.32 -9.41
N GLY A 104 -7.88 -8.63 -9.56
CA GLY A 104 -9.15 -9.23 -9.16
C GLY A 104 -9.38 -9.11 -7.65
N ARG A 105 -8.34 -9.26 -6.84
CA ARG A 105 -8.38 -9.06 -5.39
C ARG A 105 -8.66 -7.59 -5.03
N LEU A 106 -8.10 -6.64 -5.78
CA LEU A 106 -8.42 -5.22 -5.65
C LEU A 106 -9.90 -4.95 -5.90
N LEU A 107 -10.49 -5.51 -6.97
CA LEU A 107 -11.92 -5.34 -7.25
C LEU A 107 -12.81 -5.95 -6.17
N ARG A 108 -12.42 -7.08 -5.57
CA ARG A 108 -13.13 -7.63 -4.40
C ARG A 108 -13.07 -6.70 -3.20
N SER A 109 -11.91 -6.11 -2.92
CA SER A 109 -11.77 -5.12 -1.85
C SER A 109 -12.60 -3.88 -2.13
N TYR A 110 -12.61 -3.41 -3.37
CA TYR A 110 -13.42 -2.30 -3.85
C TYR A 110 -14.92 -2.52 -3.54
N LEU A 111 -15.45 -3.69 -3.89
CA LEU A 111 -16.85 -4.06 -3.58
C LEU A 111 -17.10 -4.17 -2.08
N TYR A 112 -16.17 -4.81 -1.35
CA TYR A 112 -16.28 -5.01 0.09
C TYR A 112 -16.39 -3.68 0.86
N PHE A 113 -15.64 -2.67 0.43
CA PHE A 113 -15.67 -1.33 1.03
C PHE A 113 -16.80 -0.45 0.50
N GLY A 114 -17.70 -0.98 -0.34
CA GLY A 114 -18.86 -0.23 -0.86
C GLY A 114 -18.48 0.87 -1.85
N MET A 115 -17.31 0.78 -2.49
CA MET A 115 -16.78 1.84 -3.35
C MET A 115 -17.49 1.97 -4.70
N ASN A 116 -18.46 1.12 -5.04
CA ASN A 116 -19.17 1.18 -6.32
C ASN A 116 -20.30 2.23 -6.39
N LEU A 117 -20.36 3.10 -5.41
CA LEU A 117 -21.18 4.30 -5.42
C LEU A 117 -20.27 5.53 -5.35
N ASP A 118 -20.54 6.51 -6.21
CA ASP A 118 -19.85 7.79 -6.17
C ASP A 118 -20.40 8.70 -5.05
N GLU A 119 -19.87 9.90 -4.90
CA GLU A 119 -20.26 10.85 -3.85
C GLU A 119 -21.71 11.34 -4.02
N SER A 120 -22.28 11.22 -5.21
CA SER A 120 -23.69 11.51 -5.50
C SER A 120 -24.61 10.29 -5.35
N GLY A 121 -24.08 9.15 -4.87
CA GLY A 121 -24.82 7.90 -4.72
C GLY A 121 -25.12 7.18 -6.03
N ARG A 122 -24.45 7.54 -7.14
CA ARG A 122 -24.66 6.92 -8.46
C ARG A 122 -23.77 5.70 -8.60
N ARG A 123 -24.27 4.66 -9.24
CA ARG A 123 -23.51 3.43 -9.50
C ARG A 123 -22.40 3.66 -10.53
N VAL A 124 -21.15 3.41 -10.14
CA VAL A 124 -19.97 3.63 -10.98
C VAL A 124 -19.83 2.54 -12.03
N TYR A 125 -19.60 1.30 -11.62
CA TYR A 125 -19.48 0.17 -12.55
C TYR A 125 -20.77 -0.64 -12.60
N ASP A 126 -21.21 -0.96 -13.80
CA ASP A 126 -22.40 -1.78 -14.05
C ASP A 126 -22.12 -3.27 -13.85
N GLY A 127 -20.86 -3.68 -14.02
CA GLY A 127 -20.39 -5.02 -13.72
C GLY A 127 -18.92 -5.03 -13.31
N LEU A 128 -18.57 -5.90 -12.36
CA LEU A 128 -17.20 -6.13 -11.93
C LEU A 128 -16.89 -7.63 -12.04
N LEU A 129 -15.79 -7.96 -12.68
CA LEU A 129 -15.34 -9.34 -12.92
C LEU A 129 -14.00 -9.61 -12.22
N PRO A 130 -14.00 -9.94 -10.93
CA PRO A 130 -12.79 -10.32 -10.21
C PRO A 130 -12.39 -11.77 -10.55
N HIS A 131 -11.53 -11.96 -11.55
CA HIS A 131 -11.09 -13.27 -12.01
C HIS A 131 -9.91 -13.78 -11.18
N VAL A 132 -9.97 -15.04 -10.75
CA VAL A 132 -8.96 -15.75 -9.92
C VAL A 132 -8.42 -14.89 -8.77
N ALA A 133 -9.31 -14.19 -8.08
CA ALA A 133 -8.96 -13.23 -7.04
C ALA A 133 -8.47 -13.87 -5.72
N GLY A 134 -8.62 -15.18 -5.57
CA GLY A 134 -8.31 -15.89 -4.33
C GLY A 134 -9.27 -15.57 -3.17
N GLY A 135 -9.08 -16.22 -2.03
CA GLY A 135 -9.93 -16.06 -0.85
C GLY A 135 -9.60 -14.84 0.01
N ARG A 136 -8.35 -14.43 0.06
CA ARG A 136 -7.89 -13.31 0.89
C ARG A 136 -8.21 -11.95 0.27
N ARG A 137 -8.44 -10.94 1.11
CA ARG A 137 -8.42 -9.54 0.69
C ARG A 137 -6.98 -9.07 0.57
N GLY A 138 -6.71 -8.10 -0.30
CA GLY A 138 -5.39 -7.51 -0.42
C GLY A 138 -5.30 -6.18 0.34
N ASP A 139 -4.11 -5.87 0.80
CA ASP A 139 -3.77 -4.56 1.35
C ASP A 139 -3.26 -3.67 0.22
N PHE A 140 -4.17 -2.88 -0.37
CA PHE A 140 -3.86 -2.01 -1.49
C PHE A 140 -3.67 -0.58 -1.01
N ASN A 141 -2.48 -0.03 -1.23
CA ASN A 141 -2.14 1.35 -0.89
C ASN A 141 -2.44 1.71 0.58
N HIS A 142 -2.24 0.78 1.48
CA HIS A 142 -2.36 0.99 2.92
C HIS A 142 -1.04 1.51 3.49
N ARG A 143 -1.11 2.43 4.43
CA ARG A 143 0.09 2.99 5.08
C ARG A 143 0.88 1.94 5.84
N PHE A 144 0.20 1.00 6.46
CA PHE A 144 0.75 -0.07 7.27
C PHE A 144 0.46 -1.44 6.67
N GLY A 145 0.26 -1.51 5.36
CA GLY A 145 0.11 -2.77 4.65
C GLY A 145 1.41 -3.56 4.72
N GLN A 146 1.30 -4.85 5.04
CA GLN A 146 2.45 -5.75 4.96
C GLN A 146 2.49 -6.38 3.57
N PRO A 147 3.65 -6.41 2.91
CA PRO A 147 3.81 -7.19 1.69
C PRO A 147 3.61 -8.67 2.04
N SER A 148 2.71 -9.31 1.33
CA SER A 148 2.41 -10.75 1.43
C SER A 148 3.28 -11.54 0.47
#